data_de8f65dc20fc079827fb19ccbe5a1041
#
_entry.id   de8f65dc20fc079827fb19ccbe5a1041
#
_cell.length_a   1.000
_cell.length_b   1.000
_cell.length_c   1.000
_cell.angle_alpha   90.00
_cell.angle_beta   90.00
_cell.angle_gamma   90.00
#
_symmetry.space_group_name_H-M   'P 1'
#
loop_
_entity.id
_entity.type
_entity.pdbx_description
1 polymer ?
#
loop_
_entity_poly.entity_id
_entity_poly.type
_entity_poly.pdbx_seq_one_letter_code
_entity_poly.pdbx_strand_id
1 'polypeptide(L)'
;MKVEKFPDRIIEIDQEEYLYFGGTSYLGLPTHKVFQELAVKNILNWGTTYGSSRNANIKLTAYENGETFLANFIKSEAAVTVSSGMLAGKMVIEEIKKETDLFFNFSDTHPAIQVNDSLPIIVNDKINPRLLDSKTEKITILVDGVPSFQTKAIDLSILNEISKHKEVTLIIDESHSLGILGKKGCGIYSHINIPIKRKILVSSLGKALGVTGGVIASDASFINQIKKLDIFVSAAGMNPAFVQTLADAAEIYKIQHHKLLENLLYINKKLIKHEAIKFDKSYPLIYLKDENIIEILNQNKIIIASFKYQENSNNLNRIVISNLSRKNRQNSCVRVRQ
;
A
#
# COMPACT_ATOMS: atom_id res chain seq x y z
N MET A 1 19.11 -12.94 -9.48
CA MET A 1 19.69 -13.34 -8.18
C MET A 1 18.68 -14.21 -7.45
N LYS A 2 19.11 -15.27 -6.76
CA LYS A 2 18.26 -16.14 -5.93
C LYS A 2 18.78 -16.12 -4.52
N VAL A 3 17.88 -16.14 -3.53
CA VAL A 3 18.21 -16.21 -2.11
C VAL A 3 17.40 -17.33 -1.45
N GLU A 4 17.99 -18.03 -0.48
CA GLU A 4 17.37 -19.19 0.18
C GLU A 4 16.63 -18.81 1.47
N LYS A 5 16.77 -17.56 1.93
CA LYS A 5 16.12 -17.03 3.13
C LYS A 5 15.36 -15.76 2.78
N PHE A 6 14.41 -15.38 3.66
CA PHE A 6 13.72 -14.11 3.53
C PHE A 6 14.75 -12.96 3.43
N PRO A 7 14.65 -12.07 2.42
CA PRO A 7 15.57 -10.97 2.24
C PRO A 7 15.37 -9.91 3.34
N ASP A 8 16.17 -10.02 4.38
CA ASP A 8 16.27 -9.04 5.44
C ASP A 8 17.28 -7.94 5.06
N ARG A 9 17.81 -7.20 6.00
CA ARG A 9 18.80 -6.14 5.77
C ARG A 9 20.08 -6.65 5.10
N ILE A 10 20.49 -7.86 5.42
CA ILE A 10 21.61 -8.54 4.80
C ILE A 10 21.06 -9.76 4.08
N ILE A 11 21.47 -9.92 2.84
CA ILE A 11 21.18 -11.10 2.04
C ILE A 11 22.50 -11.75 1.62
N GLU A 12 22.48 -13.08 1.46
CA GLU A 12 23.61 -13.85 0.99
C GLU A 12 23.33 -14.29 -0.44
N ILE A 13 24.28 -14.03 -1.34
CA ILE A 13 24.26 -14.44 -2.75
C ILE A 13 25.64 -15.01 -3.06
N ASP A 14 25.69 -16.26 -3.52
CA ASP A 14 26.94 -16.95 -3.89
C ASP A 14 28.00 -16.89 -2.76
N GLN A 15 27.55 -17.09 -1.51
CA GLN A 15 28.36 -17.05 -0.28
C GLN A 15 28.92 -15.66 0.08
N GLU A 16 28.45 -14.60 -0.55
CA GLU A 16 28.82 -13.23 -0.24
C GLU A 16 27.64 -12.45 0.39
N GLU A 17 27.93 -11.64 1.41
CA GLU A 17 26.95 -10.79 2.07
C GLU A 17 26.77 -9.46 1.34
N TYR A 18 25.51 -9.06 1.13
CA TYR A 18 25.10 -7.78 0.55
C TYR A 18 24.13 -7.05 1.47
N LEU A 19 24.25 -5.73 1.55
CA LEU A 19 23.22 -4.90 2.15
C LEU A 19 22.04 -4.78 1.19
N TYR A 20 20.83 -5.06 1.68
CA TYR A 20 19.62 -5.05 0.87
C TYR A 20 18.69 -3.88 1.22
N PHE A 21 18.37 -3.06 0.22
CA PHE A 21 17.47 -1.93 0.32
C PHE A 21 16.35 -2.00 -0.71
N GLY A 22 15.79 -3.18 -0.89
CA GLY A 22 14.67 -3.44 -1.79
C GLY A 22 13.41 -3.91 -1.06
N GLY A 23 12.45 -4.41 -1.84
CA GLY A 23 11.17 -4.90 -1.33
C GLY A 23 10.22 -3.78 -0.89
N THR A 24 9.19 -4.16 -0.13
CA THR A 24 8.14 -3.24 0.36
C THR A 24 7.78 -3.50 1.83
N SER A 25 8.63 -4.22 2.56
CA SER A 25 8.43 -4.52 3.99
C SER A 25 8.80 -3.31 4.85
N TYR A 26 8.16 -2.17 4.62
CA TYR A 26 8.51 -0.87 5.21
C TYR A 26 8.66 -0.88 6.73
N LEU A 27 7.75 -1.58 7.44
CA LEU A 27 7.78 -1.66 8.90
C LEU A 27 8.66 -2.82 9.43
N GLY A 28 9.28 -3.62 8.54
CA GLY A 28 10.17 -4.72 8.92
C GLY A 28 9.48 -5.87 9.66
N LEU A 29 8.18 -6.05 9.45
CA LEU A 29 7.37 -7.02 10.20
C LEU A 29 7.66 -8.49 9.86
N PRO A 30 7.95 -8.87 8.59
CA PRO A 30 8.17 -10.28 8.25
C PRO A 30 9.28 -10.95 9.07
N THR A 31 10.29 -10.20 9.53
CA THR A 31 11.39 -10.70 10.38
C THR A 31 11.33 -10.20 11.82
N HIS A 32 10.25 -9.51 12.20
CA HIS A 32 10.07 -9.01 13.56
C HIS A 32 9.65 -10.14 14.51
N LYS A 33 10.53 -10.53 15.44
CA LYS A 33 10.37 -11.71 16.28
C LYS A 33 9.00 -11.81 16.97
N VAL A 34 8.57 -10.77 17.68
CA VAL A 34 7.30 -10.76 18.39
C VAL A 34 6.10 -10.86 17.43
N PHE A 35 6.20 -10.25 16.23
CA PHE A 35 5.16 -10.36 15.20
C PHE A 35 5.06 -11.79 14.65
N GLN A 36 6.19 -12.46 14.43
CA GLN A 36 6.23 -13.87 14.03
C GLN A 36 5.65 -14.78 15.12
N GLU A 37 5.99 -14.54 16.40
CA GLU A 37 5.44 -15.30 17.53
C GLU A 37 3.90 -15.16 17.61
N LEU A 38 3.35 -13.96 17.40
CA LEU A 38 1.91 -13.75 17.30
C LEU A 38 1.29 -14.51 16.11
N ALA A 39 1.93 -14.46 14.95
CA ALA A 39 1.45 -15.17 13.75
C ALA A 39 1.45 -16.69 13.98
N VAL A 40 2.51 -17.24 14.56
CA VAL A 40 2.59 -18.69 14.91
C VAL A 40 1.51 -19.06 15.91
N LYS A 41 1.33 -18.29 17.00
CA LYS A 41 0.24 -18.50 17.98
C LYS A 41 -1.12 -18.54 17.28
N ASN A 42 -1.36 -17.59 16.38
CA ASN A 42 -2.63 -17.52 15.67
C ASN A 42 -2.81 -18.66 14.65
N ILE A 43 -1.74 -19.13 14.00
CA ILE A 43 -1.79 -20.30 13.12
C ILE A 43 -2.19 -21.55 13.94
N LEU A 44 -1.63 -21.73 15.14
CA LEU A 44 -1.98 -22.86 16.03
C LEU A 44 -3.44 -22.79 16.49
N ASN A 45 -4.01 -21.60 16.64
CA ASN A 45 -5.39 -21.43 17.09
C ASN A 45 -6.41 -21.45 15.93
N TRP A 46 -6.12 -20.82 14.80
CA TRP A 46 -7.06 -20.58 13.69
C TRP A 46 -6.80 -21.46 12.46
N GLY A 47 -5.72 -22.25 12.48
CA GLY A 47 -5.29 -23.07 11.34
C GLY A 47 -4.59 -22.28 10.23
N THR A 48 -4.11 -23.02 9.23
CA THR A 48 -3.39 -22.48 8.08
C THR A 48 -4.32 -21.97 6.97
N THR A 49 -5.59 -22.35 6.99
CA THR A 49 -6.63 -21.90 6.06
C THR A 49 -8.01 -22.16 6.64
N TYR A 50 -9.02 -21.45 6.14
CA TYR A 50 -10.41 -21.76 6.39
C TYR A 50 -11.03 -22.33 5.10
N GLY A 51 -11.22 -23.66 5.09
CA GLY A 51 -11.70 -24.40 3.92
C GLY A 51 -13.21 -24.29 3.66
N SER A 52 -13.83 -23.16 4.00
CA SER A 52 -15.24 -22.88 3.76
C SER A 52 -15.44 -21.42 3.34
N SER A 53 -16.60 -21.16 2.73
CA SER A 53 -16.99 -19.77 2.40
C SER A 53 -17.14 -18.92 3.66
N ARG A 54 -16.73 -17.67 3.57
CA ARG A 54 -16.95 -16.68 4.64
C ARG A 54 -18.44 -16.41 4.90
N ASN A 55 -19.32 -16.75 3.94
CA ASN A 55 -20.77 -16.65 4.08
C ASN A 55 -21.44 -17.94 4.58
N ALA A 56 -20.66 -19.01 4.88
CA ALA A 56 -21.17 -20.22 5.49
C ALA A 56 -21.80 -19.96 6.88
N ASN A 57 -22.51 -20.94 7.42
CA ASN A 57 -23.19 -20.87 8.71
C ASN A 57 -22.21 -20.72 9.90
N ILE A 58 -21.01 -21.29 9.82
CA ILE A 58 -19.96 -21.12 10.85
C ILE A 58 -19.14 -19.87 10.51
N LYS A 59 -19.00 -18.96 11.46
CA LYS A 59 -18.25 -17.72 11.34
C LYS A 59 -17.05 -17.75 12.28
N LEU A 60 -15.88 -17.36 11.78
CA LEU A 60 -14.68 -17.24 12.61
C LEU A 60 -14.58 -15.79 13.14
N THR A 61 -14.51 -15.64 14.46
CA THR A 61 -14.37 -14.31 15.10
C THR A 61 -13.05 -13.62 14.74
N ALA A 62 -12.05 -14.38 14.29
CA ALA A 62 -10.80 -13.80 13.76
C ALA A 62 -11.05 -12.76 12.65
N TYR A 63 -12.01 -13.01 11.77
CA TYR A 63 -12.36 -12.04 10.71
C TYR A 63 -12.98 -10.78 11.30
N GLU A 64 -13.92 -10.91 12.24
CA GLU A 64 -14.54 -9.77 12.91
C GLU A 64 -13.52 -8.92 13.64
N ASN A 65 -12.62 -9.55 14.42
CA ASN A 65 -11.57 -8.88 15.16
C ASN A 65 -10.62 -8.09 14.26
N GLY A 66 -10.10 -8.74 13.21
CA GLY A 66 -9.16 -8.09 12.30
C GLY A 66 -9.80 -7.02 11.41
N GLU A 67 -11.03 -7.22 10.95
CA GLU A 67 -11.76 -6.24 10.13
C GLU A 67 -12.20 -5.02 10.95
N THR A 68 -12.61 -5.22 12.21
CA THR A 68 -12.86 -4.12 13.15
C THR A 68 -11.58 -3.34 13.45
N PHE A 69 -10.47 -4.03 13.67
CA PHE A 69 -9.16 -3.37 13.82
C PHE A 69 -8.83 -2.52 12.59
N LEU A 70 -8.95 -3.08 11.39
CA LEU A 70 -8.66 -2.36 10.14
C LEU A 70 -9.58 -1.16 9.92
N ALA A 71 -10.89 -1.30 10.15
CA ALA A 71 -11.83 -0.19 10.04
C ALA A 71 -11.45 0.97 10.99
N ASN A 72 -11.13 0.66 12.24
CA ASN A 72 -10.69 1.63 13.24
C ASN A 72 -9.32 2.25 12.88
N PHE A 73 -8.39 1.45 12.36
CA PHE A 73 -7.05 1.90 11.98
C PHE A 73 -7.10 2.85 10.78
N ILE A 74 -7.88 2.51 9.75
CA ILE A 74 -8.10 3.31 8.53
C ILE A 74 -9.00 4.51 8.82
N LYS A 75 -9.86 4.41 9.85
CA LYS A 75 -10.96 5.34 10.19
C LYS A 75 -12.05 5.34 9.12
N SER A 76 -12.43 4.18 8.66
CA SER A 76 -13.63 3.91 7.87
C SER A 76 -14.76 3.41 8.76
N GLU A 77 -15.99 3.42 8.22
CA GLU A 77 -17.14 2.85 8.93
C GLU A 77 -17.06 1.32 9.00
N ALA A 78 -16.60 0.68 7.92
CA ALA A 78 -16.43 -0.76 7.85
C ALA A 78 -15.24 -1.15 6.98
N ALA A 79 -14.76 -2.37 7.19
CA ALA A 79 -13.73 -3.00 6.36
C ALA A 79 -14.04 -4.49 6.15
N VAL A 80 -13.49 -5.05 5.07
CA VAL A 80 -13.54 -6.48 4.78
C VAL A 80 -12.19 -6.93 4.22
N THR A 81 -11.72 -8.10 4.65
CA THR A 81 -10.47 -8.69 4.19
C THR A 81 -10.70 -9.71 3.06
N VAL A 82 -9.76 -9.74 2.13
CA VAL A 82 -9.74 -10.66 0.97
C VAL A 82 -8.32 -11.22 0.77
N SER A 83 -8.16 -12.23 -0.09
CA SER A 83 -6.89 -12.93 -0.24
C SER A 83 -5.73 -12.09 -0.80
N SER A 84 -5.99 -10.99 -1.48
CA SER A 84 -4.94 -10.09 -1.99
C SER A 84 -5.45 -8.67 -2.27
N GLY A 85 -4.54 -7.68 -2.32
CA GLY A 85 -4.87 -6.32 -2.74
C GLY A 85 -5.36 -6.25 -4.19
N MET A 86 -4.84 -7.11 -5.07
CA MET A 86 -5.32 -7.21 -6.46
C MET A 86 -6.80 -7.63 -6.50
N LEU A 87 -7.18 -8.65 -5.73
CA LEU A 87 -8.56 -9.09 -5.63
C LEU A 87 -9.46 -7.99 -5.03
N ALA A 88 -8.98 -7.29 -4.00
CA ALA A 88 -9.69 -6.16 -3.40
C ALA A 88 -10.07 -5.11 -4.44
N GLY A 89 -9.10 -4.68 -5.26
CA GLY A 89 -9.34 -3.71 -6.33
C GLY A 89 -10.32 -4.22 -7.37
N LYS A 90 -10.15 -5.45 -7.86
CA LYS A 90 -11.04 -6.03 -8.88
C LYS A 90 -12.49 -6.16 -8.40
N MET A 91 -12.69 -6.57 -7.15
CA MET A 91 -14.03 -6.65 -6.55
C MET A 91 -14.70 -5.28 -6.43
N VAL A 92 -13.94 -4.26 -6.02
CA VAL A 92 -14.45 -2.89 -5.92
C VAL A 92 -14.85 -2.37 -7.30
N ILE A 93 -14.02 -2.57 -8.33
CA ILE A 93 -14.33 -2.16 -9.70
C ILE A 93 -15.56 -2.90 -10.25
N GLU A 94 -15.67 -4.21 -10.00
CA GLU A 94 -16.83 -4.99 -10.42
C GLU A 94 -18.14 -4.45 -9.83
N GLU A 95 -18.14 -4.13 -8.54
CA GLU A 95 -19.34 -3.59 -7.87
C GLU A 95 -19.66 -2.18 -8.32
N ILE A 96 -18.66 -1.29 -8.34
CA ILE A 96 -18.89 0.13 -8.62
C ILE A 96 -19.27 0.41 -10.08
N LYS A 97 -18.88 -0.46 -11.01
CA LYS A 97 -19.32 -0.38 -12.43
C LYS A 97 -20.82 -0.40 -12.61
N LYS A 98 -21.57 -1.00 -11.68
CA LYS A 98 -23.04 -1.10 -11.74
C LYS A 98 -23.74 0.25 -11.55
N GLU A 99 -23.06 1.21 -10.92
CA GLU A 99 -23.62 2.51 -10.56
C GLU A 99 -22.80 3.69 -11.06
N THR A 100 -21.84 3.50 -11.96
CA THR A 100 -20.93 4.54 -12.46
C THR A 100 -21.18 4.79 -13.94
N ASP A 101 -21.43 6.05 -14.30
CA ASP A 101 -21.59 6.48 -15.70
C ASP A 101 -20.24 6.66 -16.40
N LEU A 102 -19.26 7.25 -15.70
CA LEU A 102 -17.92 7.53 -16.21
C LEU A 102 -16.84 7.28 -15.16
N PHE A 103 -15.72 6.73 -15.61
CA PHE A 103 -14.51 6.58 -14.82
C PHE A 103 -13.48 7.63 -15.21
N PHE A 104 -12.80 8.18 -14.20
CA PHE A 104 -11.66 9.05 -14.36
C PHE A 104 -10.48 8.48 -13.58
N ASN A 105 -9.27 8.62 -14.11
CA ASN A 105 -8.06 8.16 -13.44
C ASN A 105 -6.99 9.24 -13.37
N PHE A 106 -6.25 9.24 -12.28
CA PHE A 106 -4.95 9.90 -12.24
C PHE A 106 -3.94 9.08 -13.05
N SER A 107 -2.87 9.74 -13.53
CA SER A 107 -1.76 9.04 -14.18
C SER A 107 -1.20 7.96 -13.28
N ASP A 108 -0.69 6.88 -13.87
CA ASP A 108 -0.01 5.78 -13.18
C ASP A 108 -0.86 5.02 -12.14
N THR A 109 -2.20 5.05 -12.27
CA THR A 109 -3.11 4.27 -11.42
C THR A 109 -2.80 2.77 -11.54
N HIS A 110 -2.71 2.10 -10.39
CA HIS A 110 -2.33 0.68 -10.30
C HIS A 110 -3.33 -0.24 -11.01
N PRO A 111 -2.86 -1.30 -11.71
CA PRO A 111 -3.73 -2.25 -12.45
C PRO A 111 -4.85 -2.89 -11.62
N ALA A 112 -4.73 -2.95 -10.29
CA ALA A 112 -5.77 -3.48 -9.41
C ALA A 112 -7.09 -2.70 -9.52
N ILE A 113 -7.04 -1.38 -9.69
CA ILE A 113 -8.20 -0.49 -9.79
C ILE A 113 -8.35 0.16 -11.17
N GLN A 114 -7.51 -0.20 -12.14
CA GLN A 114 -7.55 0.37 -13.48
C GLN A 114 -8.78 -0.12 -14.26
N VAL A 115 -9.38 0.80 -15.03
CA VAL A 115 -10.48 0.58 -15.95
C VAL A 115 -10.08 1.06 -17.34
N ASN A 116 -10.26 0.23 -18.37
CA ASN A 116 -9.74 0.49 -19.73
C ASN A 116 -10.30 1.78 -20.35
N ASP A 117 -11.58 2.06 -20.15
CA ASP A 117 -12.26 3.21 -20.75
C ASP A 117 -12.31 4.42 -19.80
N SER A 118 -11.42 4.49 -18.82
CA SER A 118 -11.33 5.64 -17.93
C SER A 118 -10.72 6.85 -18.62
N LEU A 119 -11.27 8.03 -18.36
CA LEU A 119 -10.78 9.31 -18.86
C LEU A 119 -9.69 9.85 -17.93
N PRO A 120 -8.67 10.55 -18.45
CA PRO A 120 -7.69 11.21 -17.61
C PRO A 120 -8.32 12.37 -16.83
N ILE A 121 -7.94 12.51 -15.55
CA ILE A 121 -8.42 13.64 -14.72
C ILE A 121 -7.83 14.97 -15.14
N ILE A 122 -6.64 14.95 -15.73
CA ILE A 122 -5.90 16.11 -16.23
C ILE A 122 -5.69 15.99 -17.74
N VAL A 123 -6.03 17.04 -18.47
CA VAL A 123 -5.84 17.15 -19.91
C VAL A 123 -5.18 18.52 -20.18
N ASN A 124 -4.03 18.53 -20.85
CA ASN A 124 -3.26 19.76 -21.13
C ASN A 124 -3.02 20.60 -19.85
N ASP A 125 -2.52 19.98 -18.80
CA ASP A 125 -2.21 20.59 -17.49
C ASP A 125 -3.40 21.24 -16.76
N LYS A 126 -4.64 20.92 -17.16
CA LYS A 126 -5.87 21.41 -16.55
C LYS A 126 -6.79 20.25 -16.20
N ILE A 127 -7.70 20.49 -15.26
CA ILE A 127 -8.77 19.52 -14.98
C ILE A 127 -9.55 19.23 -16.26
N ASN A 128 -9.92 17.96 -16.46
CA ASN A 128 -10.67 17.54 -17.63
C ASN A 128 -12.01 18.31 -17.72
N PRO A 129 -12.30 19.00 -18.83
CA PRO A 129 -13.52 19.79 -18.98
C PRO A 129 -14.81 19.03 -18.73
N ARG A 130 -14.79 17.70 -18.93
CA ARG A 130 -15.92 16.81 -18.66
C ARG A 130 -16.30 16.75 -17.17
N LEU A 131 -15.37 17.08 -16.28
CA LEU A 131 -15.61 17.18 -14.84
C LEU A 131 -16.22 18.52 -14.42
N LEU A 132 -16.16 19.53 -15.29
CA LEU A 132 -16.63 20.89 -15.02
C LEU A 132 -18.01 21.19 -15.58
N ASP A 133 -18.50 20.38 -16.52
CA ASP A 133 -19.78 20.60 -17.18
C ASP A 133 -20.99 20.42 -16.22
N SER A 134 -22.15 20.91 -16.62
CA SER A 134 -23.38 20.88 -15.84
C SER A 134 -24.20 19.58 -15.99
N LYS A 135 -23.68 18.57 -16.71
CA LYS A 135 -24.36 17.30 -16.87
C LYS A 135 -24.35 16.53 -15.55
N THR A 136 -25.54 16.11 -15.12
CA THR A 136 -25.68 15.27 -13.91
C THR A 136 -25.27 13.84 -14.23
N GLU A 137 -24.22 13.37 -13.55
CA GLU A 137 -23.63 12.03 -13.76
C GLU A 137 -23.02 11.50 -12.47
N LYS A 138 -23.03 10.17 -12.35
CA LYS A 138 -22.29 9.44 -11.32
C LYS A 138 -20.90 9.12 -11.87
N ILE A 139 -19.88 9.67 -11.25
CA ILE A 139 -18.50 9.48 -11.70
C ILE A 139 -17.67 8.77 -10.63
N THR A 140 -16.76 7.94 -11.08
CA THR A 140 -15.79 7.29 -10.19
C THR A 140 -14.37 7.73 -10.55
N ILE A 141 -13.63 8.19 -9.55
CA ILE A 141 -12.24 8.63 -9.69
C ILE A 141 -11.33 7.56 -9.09
N LEU A 142 -10.31 7.17 -9.86
CA LEU A 142 -9.34 6.12 -9.52
C LEU A 142 -7.98 6.75 -9.26
N VAL A 143 -7.36 6.44 -8.12
CA VAL A 143 -6.10 7.06 -7.72
C VAL A 143 -5.28 6.16 -6.79
N ASP A 144 -3.96 6.22 -6.90
CA ASP A 144 -3.04 5.65 -5.92
C ASP A 144 -2.73 6.68 -4.83
N GLY A 145 -2.79 6.29 -3.56
CA GLY A 145 -2.47 7.16 -2.43
C GLY A 145 -1.05 7.72 -2.47
N VAL A 146 -0.12 6.94 -3.04
CA VAL A 146 1.22 7.40 -3.44
C VAL A 146 1.46 6.90 -4.86
N PRO A 147 1.40 7.77 -5.87
CA PRO A 147 1.64 7.39 -7.26
C PRO A 147 3.06 6.84 -7.46
N SER A 148 3.23 5.99 -8.48
CA SER A 148 4.54 5.48 -8.89
C SER A 148 5.50 6.65 -9.16
N PHE A 149 6.77 6.46 -8.84
CA PHE A 149 7.83 7.48 -8.95
C PHE A 149 7.62 8.74 -8.07
N GLN A 150 6.64 8.75 -7.16
CA GLN A 150 6.43 9.81 -6.20
C GLN A 150 6.94 9.43 -4.80
N THR A 151 7.32 10.46 -4.04
CA THR A 151 7.79 10.34 -2.64
C THR A 151 6.88 11.09 -1.68
N LYS A 152 5.64 11.36 -2.10
CA LYS A 152 4.62 12.07 -1.33
C LYS A 152 3.24 11.48 -1.63
N ALA A 153 2.30 11.69 -0.71
CA ALA A 153 0.89 11.46 -1.00
C ALA A 153 0.44 12.27 -2.21
N ILE A 154 -0.52 11.72 -2.94
CA ILE A 154 -1.19 12.42 -4.02
C ILE A 154 -1.86 13.70 -3.50
N ASP A 155 -1.78 14.78 -4.27
CA ASP A 155 -2.58 15.98 -4.03
C ASP A 155 -3.93 15.81 -4.72
N LEU A 156 -4.99 15.82 -3.92
CA LEU A 156 -6.37 15.69 -4.37
C LEU A 156 -7.10 17.04 -4.41
N SER A 157 -6.41 18.15 -4.20
CA SER A 157 -7.03 19.50 -4.13
C SER A 157 -7.78 19.88 -5.41
N ILE A 158 -7.32 19.40 -6.57
CA ILE A 158 -7.98 19.60 -7.88
C ILE A 158 -9.42 19.04 -7.92
N LEU A 159 -9.73 18.06 -7.08
CA LEU A 159 -11.09 17.48 -7.01
C LEU A 159 -12.13 18.46 -6.44
N ASN A 160 -11.70 19.54 -5.77
CA ASN A 160 -12.61 20.61 -5.33
C ASN A 160 -13.18 21.44 -6.47
N GLU A 161 -12.56 21.37 -7.67
CA GLU A 161 -13.02 22.08 -8.86
C GLU A 161 -14.16 21.35 -9.59
N ILE A 162 -14.42 20.08 -9.23
CA ILE A 162 -15.44 19.26 -9.89
C ILE A 162 -16.82 19.88 -9.71
N SER A 163 -17.58 19.93 -10.81
CA SER A 163 -18.93 20.45 -10.81
C SER A 163 -19.82 19.75 -9.77
N LYS A 164 -20.60 20.54 -9.04
CA LYS A 164 -21.60 20.05 -8.08
C LYS A 164 -22.70 19.16 -8.71
N HIS A 165 -22.80 19.14 -10.03
CA HIS A 165 -23.68 18.25 -10.77
C HIS A 165 -23.12 16.82 -10.90
N LYS A 166 -21.87 16.58 -10.51
CA LYS A 166 -21.26 15.26 -10.50
C LYS A 166 -21.41 14.61 -9.13
N GLU A 167 -21.97 13.41 -9.09
CA GLU A 167 -21.97 12.58 -7.89
C GLU A 167 -20.68 11.75 -7.87
N VAL A 168 -19.73 12.12 -7.01
CA VAL A 168 -18.36 11.58 -7.04
C VAL A 168 -18.18 10.43 -6.07
N THR A 169 -17.70 9.28 -6.56
CA THR A 169 -17.08 8.21 -5.78
C THR A 169 -15.56 8.25 -5.98
N LEU A 170 -14.79 8.15 -4.91
CA LEU A 170 -13.34 8.10 -4.96
C LEU A 170 -12.84 6.73 -4.52
N ILE A 171 -12.09 6.05 -5.38
CA ILE A 171 -11.39 4.79 -5.07
C ILE A 171 -9.90 5.07 -4.95
N ILE A 172 -9.32 4.70 -3.81
CA ILE A 172 -7.91 4.96 -3.50
C ILE A 172 -7.20 3.64 -3.24
N ASP A 173 -6.15 3.34 -4.01
CA ASP A 173 -5.21 2.27 -3.67
C ASP A 173 -4.18 2.79 -2.66
N GLU A 174 -4.30 2.33 -1.43
CA GLU A 174 -3.40 2.70 -0.34
C GLU A 174 -2.33 1.64 -0.05
N SER A 175 -2.05 0.77 -0.99
CA SER A 175 -1.05 -0.30 -0.83
C SER A 175 0.35 0.22 -0.50
N HIS A 176 0.66 1.48 -0.85
CA HIS A 176 1.92 2.15 -0.57
C HIS A 176 1.81 3.27 0.48
N SER A 177 0.63 3.54 1.01
CA SER A 177 0.41 4.59 2.04
C SER A 177 -0.08 4.04 3.37
N LEU A 178 -0.91 2.99 3.38
CA LEU A 178 -1.39 2.35 4.59
C LEU A 178 -0.23 1.72 5.38
N GLY A 179 -0.15 2.00 6.68
CA GLY A 179 0.97 1.64 7.55
C GLY A 179 2.13 2.64 7.55
N ILE A 180 2.13 3.63 6.64
CA ILE A 180 3.25 4.58 6.42
C ILE A 180 2.80 6.02 6.66
N LEU A 181 1.82 6.48 5.87
CA LEU A 181 1.33 7.86 5.90
C LEU A 181 0.19 8.04 6.90
N GLY A 182 -0.12 9.29 7.17
CA GLY A 182 -1.18 9.65 8.12
C GLY A 182 -0.79 9.47 9.58
N LYS A 183 -1.69 9.86 10.47
CA LYS A 183 -1.46 9.77 11.91
C LYS A 183 -1.34 8.30 12.34
N LYS A 184 -0.18 7.93 12.87
CA LYS A 184 0.13 6.54 13.29
C LYS A 184 0.08 5.51 12.13
N GLY A 185 0.27 5.95 10.88
CA GLY A 185 0.25 5.08 9.71
C GLY A 185 -1.13 4.70 9.19
N CYS A 186 -2.19 5.46 9.54
CA CYS A 186 -3.57 5.14 9.14
C CYS A 186 -3.86 5.34 7.63
N GLY A 187 -2.88 5.71 6.83
CA GLY A 187 -3.06 6.08 5.42
C GLY A 187 -3.58 7.49 5.24
N ILE A 188 -4.01 7.81 4.02
CA ILE A 188 -4.55 9.14 3.67
C ILE A 188 -6.08 9.20 3.68
N TYR A 189 -6.77 8.07 3.64
CA TYR A 189 -8.23 7.97 3.55
C TYR A 189 -8.97 8.90 4.52
N SER A 190 -8.57 8.91 5.79
CA SER A 190 -9.24 9.73 6.82
C SER A 190 -8.97 11.23 6.72
N HIS A 191 -7.98 11.65 5.94
CA HIS A 191 -7.58 13.05 5.77
C HIS A 191 -8.18 13.69 4.52
N ILE A 192 -8.85 12.90 3.67
CA ILE A 192 -9.51 13.39 2.48
C ILE A 192 -10.79 14.12 2.88
N ASN A 193 -10.78 15.44 2.72
CA ASN A 193 -11.88 16.33 3.05
C ASN A 193 -12.30 17.12 1.80
N ILE A 194 -12.90 16.42 0.85
CA ILE A 194 -13.46 16.98 -0.39
C ILE A 194 -14.93 16.53 -0.51
N PRO A 195 -15.78 17.29 -1.22
CA PRO A 195 -17.21 16.99 -1.36
C PRO A 195 -17.41 15.78 -2.29
N ILE A 196 -17.35 14.58 -1.72
CA ILE A 196 -17.57 13.31 -2.43
C ILE A 196 -18.66 12.50 -1.71
N LYS A 197 -19.43 11.75 -2.49
CA LYS A 197 -20.50 10.90 -1.96
C LYS A 197 -19.95 9.69 -1.21
N ARG A 198 -18.93 9.03 -1.79
CA ARG A 198 -18.34 7.81 -1.23
C ARG A 198 -16.82 7.79 -1.39
N LYS A 199 -16.14 7.34 -0.35
CA LYS A 199 -14.73 6.98 -0.37
C LYS A 199 -14.59 5.47 -0.23
N ILE A 200 -13.75 4.88 -1.07
CA ILE A 200 -13.41 3.46 -1.01
C ILE A 200 -11.89 3.34 -0.98
N LEU A 201 -11.38 2.68 0.03
CA LEU A 201 -9.97 2.31 0.10
C LEU A 201 -9.81 0.84 -0.30
N VAL A 202 -8.82 0.56 -1.12
CA VAL A 202 -8.27 -0.78 -1.33
C VAL A 202 -6.80 -0.78 -0.96
N SER A 203 -6.29 -1.90 -0.43
CA SER A 203 -4.87 -1.99 -0.09
C SER A 203 -4.40 -3.44 -0.03
N SER A 204 -3.15 -3.66 -0.43
CA SER A 204 -2.41 -4.87 -0.08
C SER A 204 -1.93 -4.78 1.37
N LEU A 205 -2.14 -5.83 2.15
CA LEU A 205 -1.65 -5.97 3.53
C LEU A 205 -0.24 -6.58 3.58
N GLY A 206 0.27 -7.08 2.44
CA GLY A 206 1.58 -7.74 2.36
C GLY A 206 2.79 -6.79 2.38
N LYS A 207 2.57 -5.49 2.32
CA LYS A 207 3.63 -4.48 2.32
C LYS A 207 3.94 -4.02 3.75
N ALA A 208 3.49 -2.84 4.15
CA ALA A 208 3.76 -2.28 5.47
C ALA A 208 3.16 -3.12 6.61
N LEU A 209 1.96 -3.71 6.43
CA LEU A 209 1.30 -4.47 7.49
C LEU A 209 1.77 -5.93 7.62
N GLY A 210 2.62 -6.42 6.70
CA GLY A 210 3.43 -7.63 6.88
C GLY A 210 2.69 -8.96 6.82
N VAL A 211 1.44 -9.02 6.33
CA VAL A 211 0.66 -10.25 6.17
C VAL A 211 0.06 -10.35 4.78
N THR A 212 0.08 -11.52 4.18
CA THR A 212 -0.54 -11.76 2.87
C THR A 212 -2.05 -11.57 2.95
N GLY A 213 -2.58 -10.66 2.12
CA GLY A 213 -4.00 -10.35 2.05
C GLY A 213 -4.26 -8.99 1.43
N GLY A 214 -5.52 -8.64 1.35
CA GLY A 214 -6.00 -7.33 0.93
C GLY A 214 -7.13 -6.84 1.83
N VAL A 215 -7.40 -5.55 1.80
CA VAL A 215 -8.51 -4.92 2.52
C VAL A 215 -9.28 -4.01 1.58
N ILE A 216 -10.60 -3.99 1.77
CA ILE A 216 -11.53 -3.00 1.23
C ILE A 216 -12.15 -2.29 2.42
N ALA A 217 -12.13 -0.96 2.43
CA ALA A 217 -12.71 -0.15 3.50
C ALA A 217 -13.56 1.00 2.94
N SER A 218 -14.75 1.19 3.50
CA SER A 218 -15.72 2.20 3.03
C SER A 218 -16.83 2.39 4.06
N ASP A 219 -17.99 2.91 3.61
CA ASP A 219 -19.26 2.84 4.35
C ASP A 219 -19.75 1.40 4.50
N ALA A 220 -20.53 1.12 5.54
CA ALA A 220 -21.01 -0.24 5.84
C ALA A 220 -21.94 -0.79 4.75
N SER A 221 -22.70 0.08 4.07
CA SER A 221 -23.59 -0.32 2.99
C SER A 221 -22.80 -0.91 1.84
N PHE A 222 -21.74 -0.23 1.40
CA PHE A 222 -20.88 -0.71 0.31
C PHE A 222 -20.13 -2.00 0.70
N ILE A 223 -19.59 -2.10 1.90
CA ILE A 223 -18.94 -3.31 2.38
C ILE A 223 -19.92 -4.51 2.40
N ASN A 224 -21.18 -4.27 2.74
CA ASN A 224 -22.22 -5.31 2.68
C ASN A 224 -22.55 -5.74 1.23
N GLN A 225 -22.46 -4.84 0.25
CA GLN A 225 -22.56 -5.17 -1.17
C GLN A 225 -21.41 -6.06 -1.61
N ILE A 226 -20.16 -5.69 -1.26
CA ILE A 226 -18.97 -6.49 -1.56
C ILE A 226 -19.09 -7.92 -1.01
N LYS A 227 -19.61 -8.10 0.22
CA LYS A 227 -19.79 -9.42 0.84
C LYS A 227 -20.81 -10.31 0.13
N LYS A 228 -21.65 -9.76 -0.77
CA LYS A 228 -22.63 -10.49 -1.55
C LYS A 228 -22.14 -10.89 -2.95
N LEU A 229 -21.00 -10.38 -3.39
CA LEU A 229 -20.45 -10.73 -4.70
C LEU A 229 -20.10 -12.21 -4.78
N ASP A 230 -20.40 -12.84 -5.90
CA ASP A 230 -20.07 -14.25 -6.16
C ASP A 230 -18.59 -14.53 -5.97
N ILE A 231 -17.75 -13.61 -6.42
CA ILE A 231 -16.30 -13.71 -6.24
C ILE A 231 -15.88 -13.67 -4.75
N PHE A 232 -16.58 -12.92 -3.89
CA PHE A 232 -16.33 -12.95 -2.44
C PHE A 232 -16.75 -14.26 -1.79
N VAL A 233 -17.90 -14.78 -2.22
CA VAL A 233 -18.47 -16.02 -1.68
C VAL A 233 -17.65 -17.25 -2.08
N SER A 234 -17.10 -17.23 -3.32
CA SER A 234 -16.44 -18.38 -3.93
C SER A 234 -14.91 -18.36 -3.81
N ALA A 235 -14.30 -17.18 -3.69
CA ALA A 235 -12.86 -17.10 -3.52
C ALA A 235 -12.42 -17.51 -2.12
N ALA A 236 -11.22 -18.10 -2.02
CA ALA A 236 -10.58 -18.30 -0.72
C ALA A 236 -10.43 -16.98 0.02
N GLY A 237 -10.88 -16.93 1.26
CA GLY A 237 -10.67 -15.76 2.12
C GLY A 237 -9.21 -15.59 2.51
N MET A 238 -8.87 -14.43 3.06
CA MET A 238 -7.57 -14.25 3.72
C MET A 238 -7.42 -15.27 4.86
N ASN A 239 -6.19 -15.74 5.10
CA ASN A 239 -5.92 -16.67 6.20
C ASN A 239 -6.41 -16.07 7.55
N PRO A 240 -7.29 -16.75 8.31
CA PRO A 240 -7.87 -16.23 9.54
C PRO A 240 -6.83 -15.95 10.62
N ALA A 241 -5.74 -16.74 10.67
CA ALA A 241 -4.64 -16.51 11.60
C ALA A 241 -3.94 -15.16 11.31
N PHE A 242 -3.74 -14.81 10.05
CA PHE A 242 -3.16 -13.53 9.68
C PHE A 242 -4.14 -12.37 9.90
N VAL A 243 -5.43 -12.58 9.71
CA VAL A 243 -6.46 -11.58 10.04
C VAL A 243 -6.46 -11.28 11.55
N GLN A 244 -6.40 -12.32 12.40
CA GLN A 244 -6.28 -12.15 13.86
C GLN A 244 -4.95 -11.46 14.23
N THR A 245 -3.85 -11.82 13.57
CA THR A 245 -2.54 -11.22 13.82
C THR A 245 -2.54 -9.69 13.58
N LEU A 246 -3.33 -9.19 12.61
CA LEU A 246 -3.49 -7.73 12.42
C LEU A 246 -4.01 -7.06 13.70
N ALA A 247 -5.05 -7.61 14.32
CA ALA A 247 -5.62 -7.05 15.55
C ALA A 247 -4.65 -7.14 16.73
N ASP A 248 -4.01 -8.30 16.91
CA ASP A 248 -3.10 -8.56 18.03
C ASP A 248 -1.81 -7.72 17.94
N ALA A 249 -1.40 -7.30 16.74
CA ALA A 249 -0.17 -6.56 16.49
C ALA A 249 -0.33 -5.02 16.59
N ALA A 250 -1.46 -4.50 17.07
CA ALA A 250 -1.78 -3.06 17.09
C ALA A 250 -0.64 -2.20 17.71
N GLU A 251 -0.06 -2.62 18.83
CA GLU A 251 1.04 -1.90 19.47
C GLU A 251 2.36 -2.03 18.69
N ILE A 252 2.58 -3.16 18.04
CA ILE A 252 3.77 -3.37 17.18
C ILE A 252 3.73 -2.38 16.01
N TYR A 253 2.59 -2.20 15.37
CA TYR A 253 2.42 -1.22 14.29
C TYR A 253 2.80 0.20 14.73
N LYS A 254 2.35 0.64 15.90
CA LYS A 254 2.69 1.97 16.45
C LYS A 254 4.20 2.13 16.66
N ILE A 255 4.82 1.13 17.29
CA ILE A 255 6.26 1.15 17.59
C ILE A 255 7.06 1.17 16.29
N GLN A 256 6.70 0.31 15.33
CA GLN A 256 7.43 0.21 14.08
C GLN A 256 7.21 1.44 13.18
N HIS A 257 6.02 2.01 13.17
CA HIS A 257 5.78 3.28 12.48
C HIS A 257 6.65 4.40 13.07
N HIS A 258 6.73 4.52 14.38
CA HIS A 258 7.61 5.51 15.03
C HIS A 258 9.09 5.33 14.66
N LYS A 259 9.59 4.10 14.69
CA LYS A 259 10.96 3.77 14.23
C LYS A 259 11.19 4.13 12.76
N LEU A 260 10.22 3.92 11.90
CA LEU A 260 10.32 4.32 10.50
C LEU A 260 10.48 5.83 10.37
N LEU A 261 9.68 6.61 11.10
CA LEU A 261 9.80 8.08 11.11
C LEU A 261 11.17 8.54 11.62
N GLU A 262 11.70 7.93 12.68
CA GLU A 262 13.06 8.21 13.16
C GLU A 262 14.13 7.92 12.10
N ASN A 263 13.97 6.81 11.34
CA ASN A 263 14.86 6.47 10.24
C ASN A 263 14.84 7.52 9.14
N LEU A 264 13.64 7.96 8.75
CA LEU A 264 13.45 8.98 7.73
C LEU A 264 14.08 10.33 8.15
N LEU A 265 13.88 10.73 9.39
CA LEU A 265 14.52 11.94 9.95
C LEU A 265 16.04 11.82 9.97
N TYR A 266 16.57 10.66 10.34
CA TYR A 266 18.02 10.42 10.33
C TYR A 266 18.58 10.54 8.91
N ILE A 267 17.96 9.89 7.92
CA ILE A 267 18.40 9.94 6.52
C ILE A 267 18.30 11.37 5.99
N ASN A 268 17.19 12.07 6.26
CA ASN A 268 17.03 13.46 5.84
C ASN A 268 18.14 14.40 6.34
N LYS A 269 18.70 14.11 7.53
CA LYS A 269 19.84 14.88 8.09
C LYS A 269 21.18 14.51 7.45
N LYS A 270 21.31 13.31 6.88
CA LYS A 270 22.57 12.78 6.37
C LYS A 270 22.65 12.78 4.85
N LEU A 271 21.52 12.75 4.17
CA LEU A 271 21.47 12.72 2.72
C LEU A 271 21.83 14.10 2.15
N ILE A 272 22.88 14.14 1.34
CA ILE A 272 23.24 15.34 0.58
C ILE A 272 22.21 15.47 -0.56
N LYS A 273 21.65 16.66 -0.70
CA LYS A 273 20.73 16.96 -1.80
C LYS A 273 21.51 16.92 -3.12
N HIS A 274 21.03 16.13 -4.05
CA HIS A 274 21.59 16.00 -5.39
C HIS A 274 20.44 15.87 -6.41
N GLU A 275 20.59 16.44 -7.59
CA GLU A 275 19.54 16.43 -8.63
C GLU A 275 19.19 15.03 -9.14
N ALA A 276 20.14 14.09 -9.07
CA ALA A 276 19.92 12.67 -9.42
C ALA A 276 19.13 11.90 -8.33
N ILE A 277 18.82 12.52 -7.19
CA ILE A 277 18.16 11.88 -6.05
C ILE A 277 16.84 12.57 -5.77
N LYS A 278 15.73 11.82 -5.83
CA LYS A 278 14.40 12.28 -5.40
C LYS A 278 14.04 11.62 -4.07
N PHE A 279 13.97 12.41 -3.02
CA PHE A 279 13.62 11.99 -1.66
C PHE A 279 12.75 13.03 -0.96
N ASP A 280 11.80 12.57 -0.17
CA ASP A 280 11.07 13.39 0.79
C ASP A 280 11.08 12.69 2.16
N LYS A 281 11.32 13.47 3.22
CA LYS A 281 11.40 12.96 4.60
C LYS A 281 10.12 12.32 5.12
N SER A 282 9.00 12.49 4.46
CA SER A 282 7.71 11.91 4.84
C SER A 282 7.48 10.51 4.29
N TYR A 283 8.36 10.03 3.36
CA TYR A 283 8.10 8.78 2.65
C TYR A 283 9.37 7.90 2.51
N PRO A 284 9.26 6.57 2.70
CA PRO A 284 10.41 5.69 2.83
C PRO A 284 11.03 5.22 1.51
N LEU A 285 11.03 6.08 0.48
CA LEU A 285 11.67 5.79 -0.80
C LEU A 285 12.62 6.90 -1.23
N ILE A 286 13.76 6.49 -1.78
CA ILE A 286 14.68 7.36 -2.51
C ILE A 286 14.73 6.84 -3.95
N TYR A 287 14.31 7.65 -4.90
CA TYR A 287 14.46 7.33 -6.32
C TYR A 287 15.78 7.85 -6.85
N LEU A 288 16.46 7.02 -7.65
CA LEU A 288 17.71 7.32 -8.31
C LEU A 288 17.44 7.50 -9.80
N LYS A 289 17.86 8.63 -10.36
CA LYS A 289 17.69 8.95 -11.78
C LYS A 289 18.87 8.49 -12.64
N ASP A 290 20.06 8.33 -12.00
CA ASP A 290 21.31 7.99 -12.67
C ASP A 290 21.58 6.48 -12.51
N GLU A 291 21.69 5.77 -13.63
CA GLU A 291 21.98 4.33 -13.64
C GLU A 291 23.41 4.01 -13.18
N ASN A 292 24.37 4.91 -13.34
CA ASN A 292 25.73 4.71 -12.85
C ASN A 292 25.79 4.52 -11.33
N ILE A 293 24.87 5.17 -10.59
CA ILE A 293 24.78 5.00 -9.13
C ILE A 293 24.50 3.54 -8.76
N ILE A 294 23.74 2.80 -9.58
CA ILE A 294 23.39 1.40 -9.32
C ILE A 294 24.64 0.53 -9.37
N GLU A 295 25.49 0.77 -10.37
CA GLU A 295 26.75 0.03 -10.52
C GLU A 295 27.68 0.30 -9.34
N ILE A 296 27.82 1.56 -8.92
CA ILE A 296 28.60 1.95 -7.72
C ILE A 296 28.06 1.28 -6.47
N LEU A 297 26.73 1.23 -6.29
CA LEU A 297 26.11 0.55 -5.15
C LEU A 297 26.39 -0.96 -5.16
N ASN A 298 26.26 -1.61 -6.32
CA ASN A 298 26.56 -3.03 -6.46
C ASN A 298 28.03 -3.37 -6.17
N GLN A 299 28.98 -2.56 -6.66
CA GLN A 299 30.41 -2.70 -6.35
C GLN A 299 30.69 -2.56 -4.85
N ASN A 300 29.87 -1.79 -4.14
CA ASN A 300 29.94 -1.65 -2.67
C ASN A 300 29.07 -2.66 -1.91
N LYS A 301 28.66 -3.75 -2.56
CA LYS A 301 27.80 -4.80 -1.98
C LYS A 301 26.48 -4.27 -1.43
N ILE A 302 25.86 -3.31 -2.13
CA ILE A 302 24.55 -2.74 -1.82
C ILE A 302 23.60 -3.05 -2.95
N ILE A 303 22.53 -3.80 -2.65
CA ILE A 303 21.47 -4.16 -3.61
C ILE A 303 20.22 -3.35 -3.31
N ILE A 304 19.67 -2.73 -4.34
CA ILE A 304 18.43 -1.91 -4.30
C ILE A 304 17.33 -2.56 -5.15
N ALA A 305 16.10 -2.05 -5.04
CA ALA A 305 15.05 -2.43 -5.98
C ALA A 305 15.30 -1.77 -7.35
N SER A 306 15.55 -2.59 -8.37
CA SER A 306 15.71 -2.17 -9.76
C SER A 306 14.92 -3.12 -10.66
N PHE A 307 13.84 -2.64 -11.28
CA PHE A 307 13.00 -3.45 -12.19
C PHE A 307 12.15 -2.53 -13.08
N LYS A 308 11.68 -3.07 -14.21
CA LYS A 308 10.68 -2.43 -15.05
C LYS A 308 9.30 -2.66 -14.45
N TYR A 309 8.55 -1.60 -14.23
CA TYR A 309 7.19 -1.69 -13.69
C TYR A 309 6.18 -2.12 -14.77
N GLN A 310 6.41 -1.68 -16.02
CA GLN A 310 5.71 -2.09 -17.23
C GLN A 310 6.73 -2.28 -18.34
N GLU A 311 6.43 -3.12 -19.35
CA GLU A 311 7.39 -3.50 -20.42
C GLU A 311 8.02 -2.28 -21.12
N ASN A 312 7.25 -1.19 -21.29
CA ASN A 312 7.69 0.03 -21.96
C ASN A 312 8.07 1.16 -20.99
N SER A 313 8.17 0.91 -19.67
CA SER A 313 8.56 1.91 -18.69
C SER A 313 10.08 1.96 -18.49
N ASN A 314 10.57 3.13 -18.05
CA ASN A 314 11.93 3.26 -17.55
C ASN A 314 12.17 2.35 -16.32
N ASN A 315 13.41 1.96 -16.10
CA ASN A 315 13.78 1.21 -14.89
C ASN A 315 13.40 2.00 -13.64
N LEU A 316 12.70 1.35 -12.73
CA LEU A 316 12.38 1.88 -11.42
C LEU A 316 13.55 1.54 -10.48
N ASN A 317 14.44 2.51 -10.27
CA ASN A 317 15.61 2.38 -9.40
C ASN A 317 15.32 3.09 -8.09
N ARG A 318 15.14 2.31 -7.00
CA ARG A 318 14.80 2.90 -5.71
C ARG A 318 15.45 2.20 -4.52
N ILE A 319 15.90 3.00 -3.57
CA ILE A 319 16.31 2.57 -2.24
C ILE A 319 15.06 2.58 -1.36
N VAL A 320 14.76 1.46 -0.71
CA VAL A 320 13.66 1.35 0.25
C VAL A 320 14.21 1.49 1.66
N ILE A 321 13.69 2.47 2.39
CA ILE A 321 13.97 2.66 3.80
C ILE A 321 12.98 1.83 4.58
N SER A 322 13.47 0.90 5.39
CA SER A 322 12.62 -0.01 6.16
C SER A 322 13.17 -0.22 7.57
N ASN A 323 12.37 -0.86 8.42
CA ASN A 323 12.77 -1.28 9.75
C ASN A 323 13.31 -2.72 9.79
N LEU A 324 13.71 -3.28 8.66
CA LEU A 324 14.37 -4.58 8.60
C LEU A 324 15.58 -4.57 9.54
N SER A 325 15.95 -5.74 10.07
CA SER A 325 16.78 -5.87 11.27
C SER A 325 18.04 -5.01 11.22
N ARG A 326 18.32 -4.32 12.33
CA ARG A 326 19.53 -3.52 12.50
C ARG A 326 20.51 -4.33 13.33
N LYS A 327 21.60 -4.78 12.76
CA LYS A 327 22.80 -5.01 13.55
C LYS A 327 23.32 -3.64 13.96
N ASN A 328 23.30 -3.34 15.25
CA ASN A 328 23.79 -2.15 15.97
C ASN A 328 24.13 -0.89 15.16
N ARG A 329 23.55 0.25 15.55
CA ARG A 329 23.76 1.60 14.98
C ARG A 329 25.24 2.00 14.77
N GLN A 330 26.20 1.32 15.39
CA GLN A 330 27.62 1.67 15.34
C GLN A 330 28.34 1.26 14.04
N ASN A 331 27.86 0.28 13.29
CA ASN A 331 28.59 -0.27 12.13
C ASN A 331 27.99 0.03 10.74
N SER A 332 26.95 0.85 10.64
CA SER A 332 26.24 1.07 9.38
C SER A 332 26.35 2.48 8.78
N CYS A 333 27.42 3.20 9.10
CA CYS A 333 27.78 4.41 8.35
C CYS A 333 28.55 3.98 7.10
N VAL A 334 27.86 3.62 6.02
CA VAL A 334 28.47 3.61 4.69
C VAL A 334 28.74 5.09 4.36
N ARG A 335 29.95 5.53 4.60
CA ARG A 335 30.47 6.78 4.05
C ARG A 335 30.62 6.54 2.54
N VAL A 336 29.69 7.02 1.75
CA VAL A 336 29.97 7.32 0.35
C VAL A 336 30.95 8.49 0.39
N ARG A 337 32.24 8.18 0.38
CA ARG A 337 33.29 9.18 0.13
C ARG A 337 33.25 9.45 -1.38
N GLN A 338 33.34 10.73 -1.68
CA GLN A 338 33.52 11.32 -3.01
C GLN A 338 34.60 10.62 -3.82
#